data_bdc27a55178623844d68a617bcccfee3
#
_entry.id   bdc27a55178623844d68a617bcccfee3
#
_cell.length_a   1.000
_cell.length_b   1.000
_cell.length_c   1.000
_cell.angle_alpha   90.00
_cell.angle_beta   90.00
_cell.angle_gamma   90.00
#
_symmetry.space_group_name_H-M   'P 1'
#
loop_
_entity.id
_entity.type
_entity.pdbx_description
1 polymer ?
#
loop_
_entity_poly.entity_id
_entity_poly.type
_entity_poly.pdbx_seq_one_letter_code
_entity_poly.pdbx_strand_id
1 'polypeptide(L)'
;MNGYDRRHFLKSTLLGTSAALVGSSALAHAATHQEQGAAPKKKFITRKLGKTGIELPIVSFGVMRADNPALVKAAIDAGIVLFDTAHGYQRGRNEEMLGEVFKDQKRESFVIATKVVPEDRDNKTGELKAGSTAKAFLDRLDTSLKRLKMDYVDILYVHDVSSKEAAFFPAMLEAVQEAKKSGKARHVGMSTHRNEPEVIQAAIDSGVYEVVLTSINFKQDHYDKVTAAIAKAAKAGIGIVAMKTMAGGFHDKERTKPINCKAALKFVLQDENVTTAIPGNTNFDHLAINVSVNTDLDLTEEERTSLAFGKSESGLYCQGCEQCVPDCPRGLPIPDLMRAYMYTYGYRQPQMAQSLLKSIDIRNNPCSDCGTCTSVCAKGFNVAEKIADVTRLIDVPEEFLS
;
A
#
# COMPACT_ATOMS: atom_id res chain seq x y z
N MET A 1 -18.95 -21.92 -24.51
CA MET A 1 -18.07 -21.43 -23.47
C MET A 1 -16.65 -21.56 -23.95
N ASN A 2 -16.12 -20.52 -24.59
CA ASN A 2 -14.81 -20.57 -25.23
C ASN A 2 -13.75 -20.11 -24.25
N GLY A 3 -12.79 -20.99 -23.97
CA GLY A 3 -11.65 -20.71 -23.11
C GLY A 3 -10.74 -19.67 -23.73
N TYR A 4 -10.61 -18.53 -23.08
CA TYR A 4 -9.60 -17.51 -23.41
C TYR A 4 -8.23 -18.04 -22.99
N ASP A 5 -7.34 -18.27 -23.95
CA ASP A 5 -5.97 -18.69 -23.73
C ASP A 5 -5.14 -17.54 -23.13
N ARG A 6 -4.53 -17.80 -21.96
CA ARG A 6 -3.72 -16.87 -21.18
C ARG A 6 -2.53 -16.26 -21.94
N ARG A 7 -2.06 -16.92 -23.00
CA ARG A 7 -0.97 -16.45 -23.85
C ARG A 7 -1.38 -15.31 -24.78
N HIS A 8 -2.65 -15.16 -25.11
CA HIS A 8 -3.18 -14.08 -25.96
C HIS A 8 -3.24 -12.73 -25.24
N PHE A 9 -3.51 -12.73 -23.93
CA PHE A 9 -3.62 -11.49 -23.14
C PHE A 9 -2.30 -10.70 -23.07
N LEU A 10 -1.17 -11.37 -22.92
CA LEU A 10 0.15 -10.70 -22.91
C LEU A 10 0.65 -10.24 -24.27
N LYS A 11 0.04 -10.74 -25.37
CA LYS A 11 0.42 -10.35 -26.74
C LYS A 11 -0.35 -9.16 -27.27
N SER A 12 -1.57 -8.90 -26.80
CA SER A 12 -2.46 -7.84 -27.33
C SER A 12 -2.19 -6.43 -26.80
N THR A 13 -1.44 -6.28 -25.73
CA THR A 13 -1.10 -4.98 -25.13
C THR A 13 0.06 -4.24 -25.81
N LEU A 14 0.63 -4.75 -26.89
CA LEU A 14 1.81 -4.18 -27.58
C LEU A 14 1.55 -3.68 -29.01
N LEU A 15 0.32 -3.67 -29.50
CA LEU A 15 0.02 -3.20 -30.88
C LEU A 15 -1.10 -2.14 -30.86
N GLY A 16 -0.69 -0.90 -30.77
CA GLY A 16 -1.49 0.29 -31.06
C GLY A 16 -1.15 0.84 -32.45
N THR A 17 -2.16 0.88 -33.30
CA THR A 17 -2.42 1.79 -34.45
C THR A 17 -1.49 1.83 -35.66
N SER A 18 -2.04 1.36 -36.79
CA SER A 18 -2.24 2.21 -37.99
C SER A 18 -3.06 1.46 -39.02
N ALA A 19 -4.22 2.03 -39.37
CA ALA A 19 -5.07 1.59 -40.44
C ALA A 19 -4.65 2.29 -41.76
N ALA A 20 -4.56 1.56 -42.86
CA ALA A 20 -4.77 2.08 -44.21
C ALA A 20 -5.27 0.98 -45.12
N LEU A 21 -6.33 1.30 -45.84
CA LEU A 21 -7.07 0.55 -46.83
C LEU A 21 -6.27 0.36 -48.15
N VAL A 22 -6.55 -0.73 -48.83
CA VAL A 22 -6.96 -0.88 -50.24
C VAL A 22 -6.36 -2.13 -50.92
N GLY A 23 -7.21 -2.91 -51.61
CA GLY A 23 -6.91 -3.58 -52.88
C GLY A 23 -6.75 -5.10 -52.88
N SER A 24 -7.80 -5.76 -53.31
CA SER A 24 -7.91 -7.18 -53.73
C SER A 24 -6.98 -7.56 -54.87
N SER A 25 -6.25 -8.67 -54.75
CA SER A 25 -6.00 -9.65 -55.83
C SER A 25 -5.37 -10.93 -55.27
N ALA A 26 -5.98 -12.06 -55.59
CA ALA A 26 -5.58 -13.38 -55.14
C ALA A 26 -4.32 -13.84 -55.90
N LEU A 27 -3.29 -14.23 -55.15
CA LEU A 27 -2.23 -15.13 -55.59
C LEU A 27 -1.72 -15.92 -54.37
N ALA A 28 -1.89 -17.23 -54.44
CA ALA A 28 -1.41 -18.18 -53.45
C ALA A 28 0.11 -18.16 -53.39
N HIS A 29 0.65 -17.71 -52.23
CA HIS A 29 2.05 -17.95 -51.90
C HIS A 29 2.11 -18.64 -50.53
N ALA A 30 2.86 -19.74 -50.50
CA ALA A 30 3.17 -20.46 -49.28
C ALA A 30 3.75 -19.49 -48.24
N ALA A 31 3.00 -19.24 -47.16
CA ALA A 31 3.45 -18.42 -46.05
C ALA A 31 4.45 -19.25 -45.22
N THR A 32 5.75 -18.99 -45.42
CA THR A 32 6.76 -19.30 -44.41
C THR A 32 6.42 -18.51 -43.16
N HIS A 33 5.96 -19.18 -42.09
CA HIS A 33 5.83 -18.59 -40.79
C HIS A 33 7.24 -18.17 -40.30
N GLN A 34 7.64 -16.93 -40.58
CA GLN A 34 8.68 -16.29 -39.82
C GLN A 34 8.14 -16.08 -38.42
N GLU A 35 8.66 -16.81 -37.43
CA GLU A 35 8.53 -16.46 -36.02
C GLU A 35 9.07 -15.03 -35.85
N GLN A 36 8.15 -14.07 -35.76
CA GLN A 36 8.53 -12.72 -35.32
C GLN A 36 9.08 -12.84 -33.93
N GLY A 37 10.39 -12.75 -33.80
CA GLY A 37 11.10 -12.76 -32.53
C GLY A 37 10.44 -11.78 -31.58
N ALA A 38 9.99 -12.26 -30.42
CA ALA A 38 9.44 -11.42 -29.37
C ALA A 38 10.47 -10.33 -29.04
N ALA A 39 10.06 -9.06 -29.10
CA ALA A 39 10.92 -7.95 -28.72
C ALA A 39 11.53 -8.23 -27.34
N PRO A 40 12.83 -7.96 -27.13
CA PRO A 40 13.50 -8.28 -25.87
C PRO A 40 12.72 -7.64 -24.71
N LYS A 41 12.30 -8.45 -23.74
CA LYS A 41 11.62 -7.95 -22.54
C LYS A 41 12.54 -6.93 -21.88
N LYS A 42 12.11 -5.68 -21.72
CA LYS A 42 12.86 -4.67 -21.00
C LYS A 42 13.15 -5.20 -19.59
N LYS A 43 14.41 -5.09 -19.16
CA LYS A 43 14.82 -5.49 -17.82
C LYS A 43 14.19 -4.56 -16.79
N PHE A 44 13.68 -5.11 -15.70
CA PHE A 44 13.16 -4.29 -14.59
C PHE A 44 14.28 -3.49 -13.94
N ILE A 45 13.97 -2.27 -13.56
CA ILE A 45 14.78 -1.45 -12.67
C ILE A 45 14.68 -2.10 -11.29
N THR A 46 15.82 -2.44 -10.69
CA THR A 46 15.89 -3.03 -9.35
C THR A 46 16.67 -2.15 -8.40
N ARG A 47 16.37 -2.22 -7.11
CA ARG A 47 17.08 -1.51 -6.05
C ARG A 47 17.29 -2.41 -4.83
N LYS A 48 18.40 -2.19 -4.11
CA LYS A 48 18.68 -2.89 -2.85
C LYS A 48 17.85 -2.31 -1.71
N LEU A 49 17.24 -3.18 -0.92
CA LEU A 49 16.45 -2.79 0.26
C LEU A 49 17.38 -2.51 1.45
N GLY A 50 17.96 -1.32 1.47
CA GLY A 50 18.92 -0.94 2.49
C GLY A 50 20.09 -1.93 2.61
N LYS A 51 20.43 -2.32 3.85
CA LYS A 51 21.48 -3.31 4.16
C LYS A 51 20.98 -4.75 4.29
N THR A 52 19.69 -5.02 3.95
CA THR A 52 19.10 -6.37 4.09
C THR A 52 19.68 -7.41 3.14
N GLY A 53 20.33 -7.00 2.07
CA GLY A 53 20.78 -7.88 0.99
C GLY A 53 19.68 -8.23 -0.02
N ILE A 54 18.42 -7.88 0.24
CA ILE A 54 17.29 -8.12 -0.67
C ILE A 54 17.36 -7.11 -1.83
N GLU A 55 17.28 -7.59 -3.06
CA GLU A 55 17.15 -6.78 -4.26
C GLU A 55 15.73 -6.93 -4.82
N LEU A 56 15.06 -5.80 -5.07
CA LEU A 56 13.64 -5.77 -5.46
C LEU A 56 13.46 -4.96 -6.74
N PRO A 57 12.49 -5.35 -7.61
CA PRO A 57 11.92 -4.44 -8.58
C PRO A 57 11.38 -3.18 -7.88
N ILE A 58 11.45 -2.04 -8.55
CA ILE A 58 10.97 -0.77 -7.98
C ILE A 58 9.45 -0.75 -7.74
N VAL A 59 8.70 -1.65 -8.36
CA VAL A 59 7.29 -1.88 -8.07
C VAL A 59 7.10 -3.32 -7.60
N SER A 60 6.50 -3.44 -6.44
CA SER A 60 6.13 -4.68 -5.75
C SER A 60 4.60 -4.80 -5.63
N PHE A 61 4.07 -5.71 -4.85
CA PHE A 61 2.64 -5.98 -4.78
C PHE A 61 2.08 -5.76 -3.36
N GLY A 62 1.24 -4.71 -3.18
CA GLY A 62 0.41 -4.55 -1.98
C GLY A 62 -0.82 -5.44 -2.05
N VAL A 63 -0.90 -6.48 -1.21
CA VAL A 63 -1.95 -7.51 -1.32
C VAL A 63 -3.26 -7.11 -0.61
N MET A 64 -3.26 -6.06 0.21
CA MET A 64 -4.39 -5.65 1.07
C MET A 64 -5.76 -5.72 0.37
N ARG A 65 -5.82 -5.35 -0.91
CA ARG A 65 -7.05 -5.30 -1.71
C ARG A 65 -7.20 -6.47 -2.69
N ALA A 66 -6.21 -7.32 -2.81
CA ALA A 66 -6.28 -8.49 -3.68
C ALA A 66 -6.92 -9.65 -2.93
N ASP A 67 -8.00 -10.17 -3.48
CA ASP A 67 -8.75 -11.34 -2.99
C ASP A 67 -8.77 -12.49 -4.02
N ASN A 68 -8.17 -12.25 -5.19
CA ASN A 68 -8.11 -13.19 -6.30
C ASN A 68 -6.74 -13.86 -6.40
N PRO A 69 -6.61 -15.16 -6.09
CA PRO A 69 -5.35 -15.90 -6.21
C PRO A 69 -4.75 -15.87 -7.63
N ALA A 70 -5.59 -15.79 -8.67
CA ALA A 70 -5.10 -15.72 -10.05
C ALA A 70 -4.37 -14.41 -10.34
N LEU A 71 -4.77 -13.32 -9.68
CA LEU A 71 -4.09 -12.02 -9.81
C LEU A 71 -2.69 -12.06 -9.16
N VAL A 72 -2.56 -12.73 -7.99
CA VAL A 72 -1.27 -12.92 -7.33
C VAL A 72 -0.35 -13.80 -8.19
N LYS A 73 -0.87 -14.89 -8.77
CA LYS A 73 -0.10 -15.74 -9.69
C LYS A 73 0.38 -14.98 -10.92
N ALA A 74 -0.50 -14.15 -11.51
CA ALA A 74 -0.11 -13.31 -12.64
C ALA A 74 0.98 -12.29 -12.27
N ALA A 75 0.99 -11.78 -11.03
CA ALA A 75 2.06 -10.90 -10.54
C ALA A 75 3.40 -11.65 -10.43
N ILE A 76 3.40 -12.89 -9.95
CA ILE A 76 4.59 -13.77 -9.92
C ILE A 76 5.11 -13.98 -11.36
N ASP A 77 4.22 -14.35 -12.28
CA ASP A 77 4.56 -14.58 -13.70
C ASP A 77 5.09 -13.31 -14.39
N ALA A 78 4.64 -12.13 -13.93
CA ALA A 78 5.12 -10.83 -14.41
C ALA A 78 6.48 -10.42 -13.82
N GLY A 79 7.02 -11.17 -12.85
CA GLY A 79 8.33 -10.91 -12.24
C GLY A 79 8.29 -10.07 -10.95
N ILE A 80 7.13 -9.90 -10.35
CA ILE A 80 7.03 -9.31 -9.00
C ILE A 80 7.62 -10.29 -7.98
N VAL A 81 8.42 -9.76 -7.07
CA VAL A 81 9.15 -10.54 -6.06
C VAL A 81 8.61 -10.32 -4.66
N LEU A 82 8.32 -9.08 -4.25
CA LEU A 82 7.80 -8.76 -2.91
C LEU A 82 6.28 -8.68 -2.90
N PHE A 83 5.68 -9.41 -1.95
CA PHE A 83 4.23 -9.39 -1.63
C PHE A 83 4.04 -8.91 -0.19
N ASP A 84 3.36 -7.77 -0.05
CA ASP A 84 3.18 -7.11 1.24
C ASP A 84 1.75 -7.32 1.76
N THR A 85 1.60 -8.07 2.85
CA THR A 85 0.35 -8.35 3.55
C THR A 85 0.34 -7.82 4.98
N ALA A 86 -0.62 -8.20 5.80
CA ALA A 86 -0.68 -7.96 7.24
C ALA A 86 -1.61 -8.96 7.94
N HIS A 87 -1.34 -9.23 9.22
CA HIS A 87 -2.14 -10.10 10.10
C HIS A 87 -3.65 -9.80 10.05
N GLY A 88 -4.01 -8.51 10.00
CA GLY A 88 -5.41 -8.08 10.04
C GLY A 88 -6.09 -7.95 8.66
N TYR A 89 -5.36 -8.06 7.54
CA TYR A 89 -5.96 -7.86 6.23
C TYR A 89 -7.02 -8.91 5.92
N GLN A 90 -8.21 -8.44 5.55
CA GLN A 90 -9.38 -9.31 5.29
C GLN A 90 -9.63 -10.34 6.41
N ARG A 91 -9.35 -9.96 7.68
CA ARG A 91 -9.45 -10.84 8.87
C ARG A 91 -8.58 -12.09 8.80
N GLY A 92 -7.42 -11.98 8.19
CA GLY A 92 -6.46 -13.08 8.02
C GLY A 92 -6.59 -13.85 6.72
N ARG A 93 -7.73 -13.76 6.01
CA ARG A 93 -7.94 -14.48 4.72
C ARG A 93 -6.91 -14.09 3.66
N ASN A 94 -6.35 -12.87 3.76
CA ASN A 94 -5.31 -12.40 2.85
C ASN A 94 -4.01 -13.22 3.01
N GLU A 95 -3.59 -13.49 4.26
CA GLU A 95 -2.44 -14.35 4.54
C GLU A 95 -2.74 -15.83 4.16
N GLU A 96 -3.95 -16.33 4.43
CA GLU A 96 -4.37 -17.69 4.04
C GLU A 96 -4.31 -17.87 2.52
N MET A 97 -4.81 -16.90 1.75
CA MET A 97 -4.75 -16.91 0.28
C MET A 97 -3.30 -16.93 -0.22
N LEU A 98 -2.41 -16.11 0.36
CA LEU A 98 -0.99 -16.13 0.00
C LEU A 98 -0.35 -17.48 0.34
N GLY A 99 -0.66 -18.07 1.50
CA GLY A 99 -0.18 -19.40 1.88
C GLY A 99 -0.54 -20.46 0.84
N GLU A 100 -1.78 -20.42 0.29
CA GLU A 100 -2.19 -21.34 -0.78
C GLU A 100 -1.50 -21.05 -2.12
N VAL A 101 -1.27 -19.80 -2.46
CA VAL A 101 -0.62 -19.42 -3.72
C VAL A 101 0.85 -19.84 -3.74
N PHE A 102 1.54 -19.66 -2.60
CA PHE A 102 2.98 -19.85 -2.51
C PHE A 102 3.42 -21.26 -2.07
N LYS A 103 2.50 -22.14 -1.65
CA LYS A 103 2.85 -23.48 -1.12
C LYS A 103 3.70 -24.33 -2.04
N ASP A 104 3.53 -24.17 -3.36
CA ASP A 104 4.25 -24.95 -4.38
C ASP A 104 5.42 -24.15 -5.01
N GLN A 105 5.69 -22.94 -4.52
CA GLN A 105 6.79 -22.10 -4.99
C GLN A 105 8.06 -22.33 -4.16
N LYS A 106 9.23 -22.21 -4.80
CA LYS A 106 10.49 -22.22 -4.05
C LYS A 106 10.55 -21.02 -3.12
N ARG A 107 10.77 -21.26 -1.80
CA ARG A 107 10.70 -20.20 -0.78
C ARG A 107 11.64 -19.01 -1.08
N GLU A 108 12.77 -19.25 -1.70
CA GLU A 108 13.78 -18.25 -2.06
C GLU A 108 13.41 -17.45 -3.31
N SER A 109 12.37 -17.84 -4.04
CA SER A 109 11.97 -17.14 -5.28
C SER A 109 11.09 -15.92 -5.04
N PHE A 110 10.66 -15.67 -3.79
CA PHE A 110 9.80 -14.57 -3.42
C PHE A 110 10.12 -14.00 -2.03
N VAL A 111 9.66 -12.80 -1.78
CA VAL A 111 9.80 -12.08 -0.52
C VAL A 111 8.39 -11.82 0.06
N ILE A 112 8.15 -12.25 1.29
CA ILE A 112 6.90 -11.98 2.02
C ILE A 112 7.16 -10.98 3.14
N ALA A 113 6.39 -9.88 3.12
CA ALA A 113 6.30 -8.96 4.24
C ALA A 113 4.93 -9.07 4.90
N THR A 114 4.90 -9.22 6.23
CA THR A 114 3.66 -9.11 7.01
C THR A 114 3.80 -8.11 8.16
N LYS A 115 2.68 -7.71 8.75
CA LYS A 115 2.61 -6.67 9.76
C LYS A 115 1.71 -7.11 10.91
N VAL A 116 2.14 -6.83 12.11
CA VAL A 116 1.36 -7.08 13.33
C VAL A 116 1.06 -5.76 14.02
N VAL A 117 -0.23 -5.48 14.29
CA VAL A 117 -0.66 -4.34 15.11
C VAL A 117 -0.47 -4.71 16.57
N PRO A 118 0.19 -3.88 17.40
CA PRO A 118 0.22 -4.05 18.84
C PRO A 118 -1.20 -4.06 19.44
N GLU A 119 -1.42 -4.86 20.50
CA GLU A 119 -2.77 -5.19 20.94
C GLU A 119 -3.48 -4.04 21.67
N ASP A 120 -2.77 -3.45 22.65
CA ASP A 120 -3.31 -2.41 23.51
C ASP A 120 -2.71 -1.06 23.14
N ARG A 121 -3.46 -0.26 22.38
CA ARG A 121 -3.05 1.09 22.02
C ARG A 121 -4.17 2.08 22.26
N ASP A 122 -3.81 3.32 22.48
CA ASP A 122 -4.76 4.41 22.42
C ASP A 122 -5.19 4.62 20.97
N ASN A 123 -6.49 4.48 20.73
CA ASN A 123 -7.02 4.54 19.37
C ASN A 123 -7.05 5.97 18.78
N LYS A 124 -6.87 7.01 19.61
CA LYS A 124 -6.82 8.40 19.17
C LYS A 124 -5.40 8.87 18.89
N THR A 125 -4.48 8.57 19.79
CA THR A 125 -3.08 9.03 19.70
C THR A 125 -2.19 8.01 18.99
N GLY A 126 -2.56 6.73 19.01
CA GLY A 126 -1.74 5.62 18.54
C GLY A 126 -0.66 5.19 19.53
N GLU A 127 -0.62 5.79 20.74
CA GLU A 127 0.31 5.42 21.78
C GLU A 127 0.07 4.00 22.30
N LEU A 128 1.15 3.26 22.51
CA LEU A 128 1.09 1.90 23.02
C LEU A 128 0.96 1.90 24.54
N LYS A 129 0.11 1.01 25.06
CA LYS A 129 -0.17 0.83 26.47
C LYS A 129 0.44 -0.47 27.00
N ALA A 130 0.38 -0.65 28.32
CA ALA A 130 1.00 -1.78 29.03
C ALA A 130 0.55 -3.17 28.52
N GLY A 131 -0.66 -3.28 27.99
CA GLY A 131 -1.16 -4.52 27.37
C GLY A 131 -0.51 -4.87 26.02
N SER A 132 0.24 -3.94 25.40
CA SER A 132 1.05 -4.21 24.21
C SER A 132 2.32 -4.98 24.58
N THR A 133 2.18 -6.28 24.86
CA THR A 133 3.28 -7.14 25.29
C THR A 133 4.02 -7.79 24.11
N ALA A 134 5.30 -8.11 24.31
CA ALA A 134 6.08 -8.87 23.33
C ALA A 134 5.43 -10.23 23.02
N LYS A 135 4.93 -10.92 24.07
CA LYS A 135 4.25 -12.20 23.90
C LYS A 135 3.03 -12.10 22.98
N ALA A 136 2.13 -11.15 23.23
CA ALA A 136 0.91 -11.00 22.41
C ALA A 136 1.25 -10.67 20.94
N PHE A 137 2.30 -9.87 20.70
CA PHE A 137 2.80 -9.58 19.37
C PHE A 137 3.32 -10.85 18.66
N LEU A 138 4.13 -11.66 19.36
CA LEU A 138 4.70 -12.90 18.84
C LEU A 138 3.64 -13.96 18.59
N ASP A 139 2.63 -14.10 19.46
CA ASP A 139 1.50 -15.01 19.25
C ASP A 139 0.72 -14.67 17.96
N ARG A 140 0.59 -13.37 17.64
CA ARG A 140 0.00 -12.92 16.36
C ARG A 140 0.91 -13.22 15.17
N LEU A 141 2.22 -13.07 15.32
CA LEU A 141 3.18 -13.49 14.30
C LEU A 141 3.07 -14.99 14.03
N ASP A 142 3.00 -15.82 15.06
CA ASP A 142 2.82 -17.26 14.92
C ASP A 142 1.53 -17.62 14.19
N THR A 143 0.46 -16.88 14.46
CA THR A 143 -0.80 -17.02 13.72
C THR A 143 -0.62 -16.64 12.24
N SER A 144 0.12 -15.56 11.95
CA SER A 144 0.42 -15.14 10.58
C SER A 144 1.26 -16.19 9.83
N LEU A 145 2.29 -16.72 10.45
CA LEU A 145 3.13 -17.79 9.88
C LEU A 145 2.31 -19.05 9.56
N LYS A 146 1.42 -19.44 10.48
CA LYS A 146 0.50 -20.57 10.26
C LYS A 146 -0.44 -20.35 9.06
N ARG A 147 -1.02 -19.15 8.91
CA ARG A 147 -1.88 -18.78 7.77
C ARG A 147 -1.10 -18.76 6.46
N LEU A 148 0.10 -18.19 6.49
CA LEU A 148 1.01 -18.14 5.35
C LEU A 148 1.58 -19.53 4.98
N LYS A 149 1.47 -20.53 5.88
CA LYS A 149 2.10 -21.87 5.74
C LYS A 149 3.62 -21.77 5.55
N MET A 150 4.27 -20.91 6.31
CA MET A 150 5.70 -20.60 6.22
C MET A 150 6.33 -20.64 7.61
N ASP A 151 7.59 -21.07 7.69
CA ASP A 151 8.35 -21.06 8.94
C ASP A 151 8.85 -19.66 9.30
N TYR A 152 9.00 -18.77 8.29
CA TYR A 152 9.45 -17.40 8.47
C TYR A 152 8.88 -16.47 7.41
N VAL A 153 8.88 -15.16 7.75
CA VAL A 153 8.68 -14.07 6.79
C VAL A 153 10.01 -13.35 6.54
N ASP A 154 10.15 -12.76 5.35
CA ASP A 154 11.37 -12.00 5.04
C ASP A 154 11.39 -10.67 5.78
N ILE A 155 10.23 -10.01 5.90
CA ILE A 155 10.11 -8.72 6.58
C ILE A 155 8.91 -8.76 7.54
N LEU A 156 9.15 -8.46 8.81
CA LEU A 156 8.12 -8.28 9.83
C LEU A 156 8.04 -6.80 10.22
N TYR A 157 6.85 -6.20 10.11
CA TYR A 157 6.64 -4.81 10.56
C TYR A 157 5.83 -4.72 11.85
N VAL A 158 6.23 -3.81 12.74
CA VAL A 158 5.31 -3.20 13.70
C VAL A 158 4.36 -2.30 12.93
N HIS A 159 3.06 -2.59 12.97
CA HIS A 159 2.07 -1.97 12.09
C HIS A 159 1.54 -0.66 12.65
N ASP A 160 1.50 0.40 11.79
CA ASP A 160 0.84 1.68 12.07
C ASP A 160 1.45 2.44 13.26
N VAL A 161 2.78 2.52 13.30
CA VAL A 161 3.55 3.34 14.25
C VAL A 161 3.33 4.81 13.90
N SER A 162 2.97 5.65 14.88
CA SER A 162 2.57 7.04 14.63
C SER A 162 3.37 8.08 15.41
N SER A 163 4.26 7.65 16.30
CA SER A 163 5.09 8.53 17.12
C SER A 163 6.46 7.92 17.42
N LYS A 164 7.37 8.75 17.90
CA LYS A 164 8.67 8.30 18.39
C LYS A 164 8.51 7.36 19.58
N GLU A 165 7.61 7.66 20.51
CA GLU A 165 7.33 6.84 21.70
C GLU A 165 6.86 5.44 21.32
N ALA A 166 5.97 5.33 20.33
CA ALA A 166 5.52 4.04 19.81
C ALA A 166 6.66 3.27 19.13
N ALA A 167 7.56 3.95 18.41
CA ALA A 167 8.72 3.33 17.78
C ALA A 167 9.72 2.78 18.80
N PHE A 168 9.86 3.42 19.96
CA PHE A 168 10.77 3.02 21.05
C PHE A 168 10.09 2.18 22.13
N PHE A 169 8.84 1.74 21.91
CA PHE A 169 8.11 0.99 22.95
C PHE A 169 8.85 -0.32 23.28
N PRO A 170 9.31 -0.52 24.54
CA PRO A 170 10.26 -1.58 24.86
C PRO A 170 9.79 -2.98 24.48
N ALA A 171 8.53 -3.31 24.73
CA ALA A 171 7.97 -4.62 24.37
C ALA A 171 7.93 -4.88 22.87
N MET A 172 7.80 -3.85 22.02
CA MET A 172 7.84 -4.02 20.57
C MET A 172 9.27 -4.22 20.06
N LEU A 173 10.24 -3.47 20.63
CA LEU A 173 11.64 -3.67 20.32
C LEU A 173 12.10 -5.09 20.72
N GLU A 174 11.69 -5.56 21.91
CA GLU A 174 11.92 -6.94 22.36
C GLU A 174 11.31 -7.96 21.38
N ALA A 175 10.02 -7.77 21.02
CA ALA A 175 9.30 -8.70 20.17
C ALA A 175 9.94 -8.84 18.77
N VAL A 176 10.31 -7.73 18.12
CA VAL A 176 10.91 -7.81 16.78
C VAL A 176 12.33 -8.40 16.82
N GLN A 177 13.11 -8.11 17.88
CA GLN A 177 14.42 -8.72 18.07
C GLN A 177 14.32 -10.23 18.33
N GLU A 178 13.35 -10.66 19.14
CA GLU A 178 13.09 -12.09 19.40
C GLU A 178 12.58 -12.80 18.14
N ALA A 179 11.69 -12.18 17.35
CA ALA A 179 11.25 -12.73 16.06
C ALA A 179 12.44 -12.97 15.10
N LYS A 180 13.40 -12.05 15.09
CA LYS A 180 14.63 -12.19 14.29
C LYS A 180 15.56 -13.27 14.85
N LYS A 181 15.79 -13.28 16.15
CA LYS A 181 16.66 -14.24 16.84
C LYS A 181 16.14 -15.68 16.72
N SER A 182 14.82 -15.88 16.83
CA SER A 182 14.19 -17.19 16.66
C SER A 182 14.05 -17.63 15.19
N GLY A 183 14.46 -16.80 14.24
CA GLY A 183 14.38 -17.11 12.81
C GLY A 183 12.99 -16.98 12.20
N LYS A 184 11.99 -16.47 12.92
CA LYS A 184 10.61 -16.23 12.44
C LYS A 184 10.52 -15.03 11.48
N ALA A 185 11.48 -14.10 11.55
CA ALA A 185 11.63 -12.99 10.63
C ALA A 185 13.10 -12.82 10.23
N ARG A 186 13.38 -12.62 8.95
CA ARG A 186 14.75 -12.33 8.48
C ARG A 186 15.13 -10.88 8.78
N HIS A 187 14.20 -9.96 8.52
CA HIS A 187 14.38 -8.52 8.74
C HIS A 187 13.18 -7.95 9.47
N VAL A 188 13.42 -6.88 10.22
CA VAL A 188 12.38 -6.24 11.02
C VAL A 188 12.28 -4.76 10.66
N GLY A 189 11.05 -4.24 10.74
CA GLY A 189 10.77 -2.88 10.37
C GLY A 189 9.53 -2.33 11.07
N MET A 190 9.12 -1.14 10.63
CA MET A 190 7.86 -0.54 11.05
C MET A 190 7.13 0.09 9.88
N SER A 191 5.80 0.24 9.99
CA SER A 191 5.01 0.97 9.02
C SER A 191 4.37 2.21 9.63
N THR A 192 4.27 3.30 8.84
CA THR A 192 3.66 4.54 9.30
C THR A 192 2.78 5.19 8.24
N HIS A 193 1.69 5.84 8.70
CA HIS A 193 0.73 6.58 7.86
C HIS A 193 0.65 8.07 8.23
N ARG A 194 1.36 8.50 9.25
CA ARG A 194 1.38 9.87 9.77
C ARG A 194 2.67 10.11 10.56
N ASN A 195 3.03 11.38 10.74
CA ASN A 195 4.28 11.78 11.39
C ASN A 195 5.51 11.11 10.76
N GLU A 196 5.45 10.86 9.43
CA GLU A 196 6.42 10.05 8.71
C GLU A 196 7.86 10.50 8.97
N PRO A 197 8.21 11.82 8.93
CA PRO A 197 9.59 12.26 9.18
C PRO A 197 10.10 11.89 10.58
N GLU A 198 9.26 12.02 11.60
CA GLU A 198 9.61 11.69 12.99
C GLU A 198 9.76 10.19 13.20
N VAL A 199 8.81 9.41 12.68
CA VAL A 199 8.84 7.95 12.78
C VAL A 199 10.03 7.36 12.00
N ILE A 200 10.34 7.89 10.83
CA ILE A 200 11.53 7.50 10.05
C ILE A 200 12.81 7.83 10.84
N GLN A 201 12.89 9.01 11.46
CA GLN A 201 14.04 9.37 12.30
C GLN A 201 14.14 8.44 13.52
N ALA A 202 13.02 8.08 14.15
CA ALA A 202 13.01 7.13 15.26
C ALA A 202 13.49 5.74 14.84
N ALA A 203 13.19 5.30 13.60
CA ALA A 203 13.76 4.06 13.06
C ALA A 203 15.29 4.10 13.00
N ILE A 204 15.87 5.23 12.56
CA ILE A 204 17.33 5.43 12.52
C ILE A 204 17.91 5.38 13.94
N ASP A 205 17.32 6.16 14.84
CA ASP A 205 17.82 6.34 16.22
C ASP A 205 17.74 5.04 17.04
N SER A 206 16.77 4.17 16.73
CA SER A 206 16.61 2.89 17.45
C SER A 206 17.74 1.91 17.19
N GLY A 207 18.36 1.95 16.00
CA GLY A 207 19.34 0.97 15.57
C GLY A 207 18.81 -0.47 15.40
N VAL A 208 17.50 -0.68 15.55
CA VAL A 208 16.84 -2.00 15.49
C VAL A 208 16.15 -2.24 14.15
N TYR A 209 15.43 -1.24 13.63
CA TYR A 209 14.64 -1.38 12.42
C TYR A 209 15.52 -1.29 11.16
N GLU A 210 15.34 -2.26 10.26
CA GLU A 210 16.09 -2.38 9.01
C GLU A 210 15.29 -1.88 7.80
N VAL A 211 13.94 -1.84 7.93
CA VAL A 211 13.03 -1.45 6.86
C VAL A 211 11.94 -0.53 7.40
N VAL A 212 11.64 0.53 6.66
CA VAL A 212 10.48 1.41 6.93
C VAL A 212 9.53 1.37 5.75
N LEU A 213 8.27 1.04 6.03
CA LEU A 213 7.15 1.16 5.11
C LEU A 213 6.41 2.47 5.41
N THR A 214 6.53 3.47 4.54
CA THR A 214 5.97 4.82 4.78
C THR A 214 4.97 5.25 3.73
N SER A 215 3.97 6.04 4.13
CA SER A 215 3.12 6.72 3.16
C SER A 215 3.88 7.87 2.50
N ILE A 216 3.82 7.91 1.17
CA ILE A 216 4.39 9.01 0.39
C ILE A 216 3.66 9.15 -0.94
N ASN A 217 3.27 10.38 -1.30
CA ASN A 217 2.63 10.68 -2.58
C ASN A 217 2.70 12.16 -2.93
N PHE A 218 2.35 12.48 -4.16
CA PHE A 218 2.41 13.84 -4.74
C PHE A 218 1.44 14.86 -4.11
N LYS A 219 0.48 14.44 -3.27
CA LYS A 219 -0.49 15.31 -2.60
C LYS A 219 -0.09 15.77 -1.21
N GLN A 220 1.01 15.27 -0.66
CA GLN A 220 1.47 15.65 0.67
C GLN A 220 2.13 17.04 0.65
N ASP A 221 1.67 17.98 1.49
CA ASP A 221 2.28 19.32 1.63
C ASP A 221 3.65 19.25 2.30
N HIS A 222 3.86 18.21 3.11
CA HIS A 222 5.13 17.96 3.81
C HIS A 222 6.03 16.97 3.05
N TYR A 223 5.81 16.78 1.75
CA TYR A 223 6.57 15.85 0.89
C TYR A 223 8.08 16.03 1.03
N ASP A 224 8.57 17.29 1.01
CA ASP A 224 10.01 17.59 1.13
C ASP A 224 10.59 17.13 2.48
N LYS A 225 9.81 17.20 3.57
CA LYS A 225 10.24 16.70 4.87
C LYS A 225 10.31 15.17 4.89
N VAL A 226 9.35 14.51 4.24
CA VAL A 226 9.34 13.04 4.14
C VAL A 226 10.52 12.56 3.31
N THR A 227 10.78 13.15 2.14
CA THR A 227 11.92 12.77 1.29
C THR A 227 13.26 13.03 1.96
N ALA A 228 13.39 14.13 2.71
CA ALA A 228 14.59 14.40 3.50
C ALA A 228 14.83 13.35 4.60
N ALA A 229 13.76 12.88 5.27
CA ALA A 229 13.86 11.80 6.24
C ALA A 229 14.21 10.45 5.58
N ILE A 230 13.59 10.16 4.44
CA ILE A 230 13.89 8.97 3.60
C ILE A 230 15.36 8.95 3.20
N ALA A 231 15.91 10.07 2.72
CA ALA A 231 17.32 10.16 2.33
C ALA A 231 18.28 9.88 3.52
N LYS A 232 17.94 10.37 4.72
CA LYS A 232 18.70 10.06 5.94
C LYS A 232 18.63 8.57 6.29
N ALA A 233 17.45 7.96 6.21
CA ALA A 233 17.26 6.55 6.50
C ALA A 233 18.01 5.65 5.50
N ALA A 234 17.93 5.96 4.21
CA ALA A 234 18.69 5.25 3.18
C ALA A 234 20.22 5.35 3.41
N LYS A 235 20.72 6.54 3.78
CA LYS A 235 22.13 6.74 4.15
C LYS A 235 22.53 5.92 5.39
N ALA A 236 21.61 5.73 6.34
CA ALA A 236 21.81 4.86 7.51
C ALA A 236 21.76 3.36 7.13
N GLY A 237 21.32 3.04 5.93
CA GLY A 237 21.17 1.68 5.41
C GLY A 237 19.83 1.03 5.71
N ILE A 238 18.80 1.83 6.04
CA ILE A 238 17.42 1.37 6.20
C ILE A 238 16.77 1.31 4.81
N GLY A 239 16.13 0.18 4.49
CA GLY A 239 15.36 0.02 3.27
C GLY A 239 14.03 0.77 3.33
N ILE A 240 13.65 1.46 2.26
CA ILE A 240 12.41 2.23 2.19
C ILE A 240 11.43 1.59 1.23
N VAL A 241 10.24 1.28 1.75
CA VAL A 241 9.11 0.80 0.97
C VAL A 241 8.01 1.88 0.97
N ALA A 242 7.53 2.27 -0.21
CA ALA A 242 6.51 3.31 -0.36
C ALA A 242 5.10 2.71 -0.44
N MET A 243 4.16 3.25 0.32
CA MET A 243 2.73 2.96 0.23
C MET A 243 1.90 4.23 0.04
N LYS A 244 0.60 4.09 -0.27
CA LYS A 244 -0.34 5.19 -0.51
C LYS A 244 0.07 6.12 -1.67
N THR A 245 0.92 5.65 -2.54
CA THR A 245 1.50 6.41 -3.67
C THR A 245 0.46 7.03 -4.60
N MET A 246 -0.73 6.43 -4.68
CA MET A 246 -1.83 6.86 -5.56
C MET A 246 -2.86 7.77 -4.85
N ALA A 247 -2.57 8.28 -3.65
CA ALA A 247 -3.39 9.26 -2.93
C ALA A 247 -4.91 8.99 -2.96
N GLY A 248 -5.35 7.73 -2.80
CA GLY A 248 -6.76 7.32 -2.80
C GLY A 248 -7.31 6.89 -4.16
N GLY A 249 -6.61 7.14 -5.26
CA GLY A 249 -6.95 6.69 -6.62
C GLY A 249 -7.98 7.54 -7.36
N PHE A 250 -8.72 8.42 -6.66
CA PHE A 250 -9.73 9.32 -7.23
C PHE A 250 -9.73 10.66 -6.51
N HIS A 251 -10.19 11.71 -7.22
CA HIS A 251 -10.36 13.04 -6.66
C HIS A 251 -11.75 13.25 -6.04
N ASP A 252 -12.74 12.42 -6.38
CA ASP A 252 -14.14 12.53 -5.96
C ASP A 252 -14.70 11.19 -5.45
N LYS A 253 -15.73 11.25 -4.61
CA LYS A 253 -16.38 10.06 -4.03
C LYS A 253 -17.20 9.26 -5.06
N GLU A 254 -17.66 9.91 -6.10
CA GLU A 254 -18.37 9.33 -7.24
C GLU A 254 -17.44 8.55 -8.17
N ARG A 255 -16.10 8.78 -8.05
CA ARG A 255 -15.05 8.17 -8.85
C ARG A 255 -15.11 8.54 -10.34
N THR A 256 -15.57 9.74 -10.65
CA THR A 256 -15.62 10.29 -12.01
C THR A 256 -14.30 10.91 -12.44
N LYS A 257 -13.45 11.29 -11.49
CA LYS A 257 -12.16 11.94 -11.69
C LYS A 257 -11.00 11.05 -11.20
N PRO A 258 -10.54 10.08 -12.00
CA PRO A 258 -9.45 9.19 -11.58
C PRO A 258 -8.12 9.94 -11.49
N ILE A 259 -7.30 9.54 -10.51
CA ILE A 259 -5.89 9.95 -10.46
C ILE A 259 -5.11 9.13 -11.51
N ASN A 260 -4.19 9.77 -12.22
CA ASN A 260 -3.25 9.05 -13.07
C ASN A 260 -2.31 8.21 -12.20
N CYS A 261 -2.70 6.96 -11.94
CA CYS A 261 -1.99 6.07 -11.05
C CYS A 261 -0.57 5.75 -11.50
N LYS A 262 -0.34 5.66 -12.83
CA LYS A 262 0.99 5.46 -13.39
C LYS A 262 1.91 6.65 -13.09
N ALA A 263 1.43 7.87 -13.36
CA ALA A 263 2.18 9.09 -13.07
C ALA A 263 2.47 9.24 -11.57
N ALA A 264 1.46 8.97 -10.71
CA ALA A 264 1.61 9.04 -9.26
C ALA A 264 2.66 8.05 -8.72
N LEU A 265 2.72 6.84 -9.29
CA LEU A 265 3.70 5.82 -8.94
C LEU A 265 5.10 6.20 -9.40
N LYS A 266 5.25 6.65 -10.67
CA LYS A 266 6.51 7.17 -11.21
C LYS A 266 7.05 8.33 -10.37
N PHE A 267 6.19 9.29 -9.99
CA PHE A 267 6.57 10.44 -9.18
C PHE A 267 7.29 10.05 -7.90
N VAL A 268 6.76 9.09 -7.16
CA VAL A 268 7.38 8.62 -5.90
C VAL A 268 8.68 7.86 -6.18
N LEU A 269 8.71 7.06 -7.25
CA LEU A 269 9.86 6.20 -7.57
C LEU A 269 11.01 6.94 -8.27
N GLN A 270 10.84 8.22 -8.64
CA GLN A 270 11.97 9.08 -9.06
C GLN A 270 12.96 9.34 -7.92
N ASP A 271 12.52 9.27 -6.66
CA ASP A 271 13.45 9.26 -5.51
C ASP A 271 14.16 7.90 -5.42
N GLU A 272 15.45 7.87 -5.73
CA GLU A 272 16.28 6.64 -5.70
C GLU A 272 16.42 6.05 -4.29
N ASN A 273 16.18 6.82 -3.24
CA ASN A 273 16.18 6.34 -1.85
C ASN A 273 14.94 5.50 -1.52
N VAL A 274 13.88 5.58 -2.31
CA VAL A 274 12.72 4.68 -2.23
C VAL A 274 13.06 3.40 -2.97
N THR A 275 13.24 2.30 -2.25
CA THR A 275 13.62 1.01 -2.85
C THR A 275 12.54 0.46 -3.76
N THR A 276 11.30 0.42 -3.27
CA THR A 276 10.16 -0.13 -4.00
C THR A 276 8.85 0.49 -3.49
N ALA A 277 7.83 0.46 -4.33
CA ALA A 277 6.47 0.82 -3.93
C ALA A 277 5.55 -0.42 -3.97
N ILE A 278 4.55 -0.44 -3.08
CA ILE A 278 3.57 -1.54 -2.98
C ILE A 278 2.16 -1.07 -3.37
N PRO A 279 1.92 -0.70 -4.65
CA PRO A 279 0.57 -0.33 -5.09
C PRO A 279 -0.39 -1.51 -4.95
N GLY A 280 -1.65 -1.20 -4.60
CA GLY A 280 -2.71 -2.19 -4.56
C GLY A 280 -3.21 -2.53 -5.97
N ASN A 281 -3.42 -3.82 -6.23
CA ASN A 281 -4.00 -4.32 -7.49
C ASN A 281 -5.33 -5.02 -7.18
N THR A 282 -6.39 -4.72 -7.92
CA THR A 282 -7.72 -5.34 -7.78
C THR A 282 -8.19 -6.04 -9.06
N ASN A 283 -7.46 -5.87 -10.15
CA ASN A 283 -7.68 -6.50 -11.44
C ASN A 283 -6.38 -6.56 -12.25
N PHE A 284 -6.42 -7.24 -13.38
CA PHE A 284 -5.26 -7.45 -14.26
C PHE A 284 -4.78 -6.17 -14.94
N ASP A 285 -5.68 -5.21 -15.24
CA ASP A 285 -5.31 -3.91 -15.82
C ASP A 285 -4.49 -3.09 -14.85
N HIS A 286 -4.88 -3.05 -13.58
CA HIS A 286 -4.09 -2.40 -12.53
C HIS A 286 -2.70 -3.03 -12.42
N LEU A 287 -2.63 -4.37 -12.46
CA LEU A 287 -1.36 -5.08 -12.43
C LEU A 287 -0.48 -4.71 -13.64
N ALA A 288 -1.05 -4.72 -14.85
CA ALA A 288 -0.33 -4.39 -16.08
C ALA A 288 0.23 -2.95 -16.04
N ILE A 289 -0.59 -1.98 -15.61
CA ILE A 289 -0.17 -0.58 -15.45
C ILE A 289 0.97 -0.47 -14.45
N ASN A 290 0.83 -1.07 -13.27
CA ASN A 290 1.82 -0.98 -12.19
C ASN A 290 3.14 -1.67 -12.59
N VAL A 291 3.07 -2.87 -13.18
CA VAL A 291 4.25 -3.59 -13.67
C VAL A 291 5.01 -2.80 -14.74
N SER A 292 4.29 -2.07 -15.62
CA SER A 292 4.91 -1.27 -16.69
C SER A 292 5.89 -0.21 -16.16
N VAL A 293 5.69 0.29 -14.94
CA VAL A 293 6.57 1.28 -14.32
C VAL A 293 7.94 0.70 -13.96
N ASN A 294 8.06 -0.62 -13.80
CA ASN A 294 9.35 -1.25 -13.54
C ASN A 294 10.39 -1.06 -14.66
N THR A 295 9.97 -0.62 -15.82
CA THR A 295 10.86 -0.47 -16.99
C THR A 295 11.06 0.97 -17.45
N ASP A 296 10.31 1.92 -16.87
CA ASP A 296 10.34 3.32 -17.29
C ASP A 296 9.81 4.25 -16.18
N LEU A 297 10.64 5.18 -15.73
CA LEU A 297 10.33 6.20 -14.73
C LEU A 297 10.16 7.61 -15.33
N ASP A 298 10.38 7.79 -16.63
CA ASP A 298 10.27 9.10 -17.26
C ASP A 298 8.81 9.56 -17.29
N LEU A 299 8.54 10.72 -16.71
CA LEU A 299 7.23 11.34 -16.77
C LEU A 299 7.02 12.02 -18.13
N THR A 300 5.93 11.68 -18.80
CA THR A 300 5.48 12.43 -19.98
C THR A 300 4.92 13.80 -19.58
N GLU A 301 4.74 14.69 -20.54
CA GLU A 301 4.13 16.00 -20.29
C GLU A 301 2.68 15.88 -19.82
N GLU A 302 1.92 14.94 -20.37
CA GLU A 302 0.57 14.61 -19.92
C GLU A 302 0.56 14.12 -18.47
N GLU A 303 1.50 13.23 -18.09
CA GLU A 303 1.65 12.73 -16.73
C GLU A 303 2.00 13.88 -15.75
N ARG A 304 2.90 14.81 -16.13
CA ARG A 304 3.22 16.01 -15.32
C ARG A 304 2.02 16.92 -15.13
N THR A 305 1.28 17.20 -16.19
CA THR A 305 0.07 18.02 -16.16
C THR A 305 -1.00 17.39 -15.27
N SER A 306 -1.19 16.07 -15.36
CA SER A 306 -2.13 15.33 -14.52
C SER A 306 -1.76 15.40 -13.04
N LEU A 307 -0.47 15.29 -12.69
CA LEU A 307 0.00 15.43 -11.31
C LEU A 307 -0.19 16.84 -10.77
N ALA A 308 0.09 17.86 -11.57
CA ALA A 308 -0.10 19.28 -11.20
C ALA A 308 -1.57 19.58 -10.93
N PHE A 309 -2.49 19.14 -11.80
CA PHE A 309 -3.93 19.21 -11.56
C PHE A 309 -4.32 18.45 -10.28
N GLY A 310 -3.86 17.21 -10.13
CA GLY A 310 -4.16 16.40 -8.97
C GLY A 310 -3.69 17.02 -7.65
N LYS A 311 -2.59 17.76 -7.65
CA LYS A 311 -2.07 18.45 -6.46
C LYS A 311 -3.00 19.60 -6.02
N SER A 312 -3.68 20.28 -6.94
CA SER A 312 -4.61 21.37 -6.64
C SER A 312 -5.98 20.88 -6.11
N GLU A 313 -6.38 19.64 -6.42
CA GLU A 313 -7.65 19.06 -5.97
C GLU A 313 -7.57 18.59 -4.50
N SER A 314 -8.62 18.80 -3.68
CA SER A 314 -8.66 18.27 -2.31
C SER A 314 -8.63 16.74 -2.28
N GLY A 315 -9.42 16.08 -3.12
CA GLY A 315 -9.43 14.62 -3.28
C GLY A 315 -10.00 13.84 -2.10
N LEU A 316 -9.57 12.57 -1.99
CA LEU A 316 -10.03 11.64 -0.95
C LEU A 316 -8.94 11.33 0.10
N TYR A 317 -7.72 11.74 -0.14
CA TYR A 317 -6.57 11.38 0.70
C TYR A 317 -6.33 12.41 1.81
N CYS A 318 -6.43 11.99 3.05
CA CYS A 318 -5.96 12.75 4.21
C CYS A 318 -4.46 12.49 4.40
N GLN A 319 -3.67 13.56 4.45
CA GLN A 319 -2.21 13.49 4.63
C GLN A 319 -1.77 13.27 6.09
N GLY A 320 -2.71 13.15 7.03
CA GLY A 320 -2.41 12.88 8.44
C GLY A 320 -1.70 14.01 9.19
N CYS A 321 -1.79 15.27 8.73
CA CYS A 321 -1.10 16.41 9.35
C CYS A 321 -1.67 16.87 10.69
N GLU A 322 -2.80 16.33 11.12
CA GLU A 322 -3.48 16.56 12.41
C GLU A 322 -3.88 18.02 12.73
N GLN A 323 -3.68 18.97 11.82
CA GLN A 323 -4.00 20.39 12.06
C GLN A 323 -5.47 20.65 12.43
N CYS A 324 -6.39 19.78 12.00
CA CYS A 324 -7.81 19.87 12.33
C CYS A 324 -8.17 19.25 13.70
N VAL A 325 -7.26 18.52 14.34
CA VAL A 325 -7.55 17.76 15.59
C VAL A 325 -7.69 18.68 16.80
N PRO A 326 -6.80 19.67 17.04
CA PRO A 326 -6.91 20.55 18.19
C PRO A 326 -8.22 21.35 18.25
N ASP A 327 -8.77 21.70 17.09
CA ASP A 327 -9.99 22.49 16.98
C ASP A 327 -11.28 21.65 17.14
N CYS A 328 -11.16 20.32 17.24
CA CYS A 328 -12.29 19.43 17.42
C CYS A 328 -12.68 19.33 18.91
N PRO A 329 -13.85 19.87 19.34
CA PRO A 329 -14.24 19.89 20.74
C PRO A 329 -14.47 18.48 21.33
N ARG A 330 -14.62 17.47 20.45
CA ARG A 330 -14.78 16.08 20.86
C ARG A 330 -13.47 15.28 20.84
N GLY A 331 -12.36 15.88 20.43
CA GLY A 331 -11.05 15.19 20.34
C GLY A 331 -11.11 13.94 19.45
N LEU A 332 -11.79 14.01 18.30
CA LEU A 332 -11.94 12.86 17.42
C LEU A 332 -10.63 12.52 16.70
N PRO A 333 -10.36 11.24 16.43
CA PRO A 333 -9.24 10.81 15.61
C PRO A 333 -9.54 11.09 14.12
N ILE A 334 -9.59 12.38 13.75
CA ILE A 334 -10.01 12.83 12.41
C ILE A 334 -9.20 12.16 11.28
N PRO A 335 -7.87 12.02 11.37
CA PRO A 335 -7.11 11.32 10.31
C PRO A 335 -7.58 9.89 10.05
N ASP A 336 -7.94 9.14 11.09
CA ASP A 336 -8.44 7.76 10.95
C ASP A 336 -9.86 7.73 10.36
N LEU A 337 -10.71 8.69 10.75
CA LEU A 337 -12.04 8.86 10.14
C LEU A 337 -11.95 9.20 8.65
N MET A 338 -11.00 10.07 8.26
CA MET A 338 -10.74 10.38 6.85
C MET A 338 -10.14 9.18 6.12
N ARG A 339 -9.33 8.35 6.79
CA ARG A 339 -8.81 7.10 6.23
C ARG A 339 -9.94 6.09 5.99
N ALA A 340 -10.89 5.97 6.91
CA ALA A 340 -12.11 5.17 6.71
C ALA A 340 -12.95 5.70 5.53
N TYR A 341 -13.08 7.03 5.40
CA TYR A 341 -13.74 7.67 4.25
C TYR A 341 -13.08 7.29 2.93
N MET A 342 -11.76 7.37 2.86
CA MET A 342 -10.98 6.97 1.66
C MET A 342 -11.13 5.47 1.35
N TYR A 343 -11.16 4.60 2.37
CA TYR A 343 -11.41 3.17 2.18
C TYR A 343 -12.79 2.91 1.57
N THR A 344 -13.81 3.65 2.01
CA THR A 344 -15.18 3.53 1.49
C THR A 344 -15.28 4.02 0.06
N TYR A 345 -14.93 5.27 -0.19
CA TYR A 345 -15.23 5.95 -1.45
C TYR A 345 -14.12 5.80 -2.50
N GLY A 346 -12.86 5.84 -2.08
CA GLY A 346 -11.71 5.65 -2.97
C GLY A 346 -11.46 4.19 -3.33
N TYR A 347 -11.41 3.33 -2.31
CA TYR A 347 -11.02 1.93 -2.48
C TYR A 347 -12.21 0.98 -2.69
N ARG A 348 -13.46 1.42 -2.43
CA ARG A 348 -14.64 0.54 -2.42
C ARG A 348 -14.46 -0.67 -1.51
N GLN A 349 -13.95 -0.41 -0.31
CA GLN A 349 -13.75 -1.39 0.74
C GLN A 349 -14.49 -0.99 2.03
N PRO A 350 -15.84 -0.96 2.02
CA PRO A 350 -16.64 -0.48 3.16
C PRO A 350 -16.47 -1.37 4.39
N GLN A 351 -16.23 -2.68 4.21
CA GLN A 351 -15.95 -3.60 5.32
C GLN A 351 -14.67 -3.21 6.09
N MET A 352 -13.62 -2.79 5.37
CA MET A 352 -12.39 -2.32 5.98
C MET A 352 -12.59 -0.99 6.70
N ALA A 353 -13.38 -0.09 6.10
CA ALA A 353 -13.75 1.18 6.73
C ALA A 353 -14.53 0.94 8.02
N GLN A 354 -15.54 0.07 8.01
CA GLN A 354 -16.31 -0.28 9.20
C GLN A 354 -15.42 -0.91 10.29
N SER A 355 -14.51 -1.80 9.91
CA SER A 355 -13.56 -2.39 10.86
C SER A 355 -12.65 -1.34 11.51
N LEU A 356 -12.19 -0.35 10.73
CA LEU A 356 -11.42 0.78 11.26
C LEU A 356 -12.26 1.63 12.21
N LEU A 357 -13.50 1.99 11.85
CA LEU A 357 -14.42 2.75 12.71
C LEU A 357 -14.65 2.04 14.05
N LYS A 358 -14.89 0.72 14.02
CA LYS A 358 -15.05 -0.09 15.23
C LYS A 358 -13.77 -0.10 16.09
N SER A 359 -12.60 -0.18 15.47
CA SER A 359 -11.31 -0.22 16.17
C SER A 359 -10.97 1.09 16.89
N ILE A 360 -11.51 2.22 16.44
CA ILE A 360 -11.35 3.54 17.07
C ILE A 360 -12.57 3.94 17.90
N ASP A 361 -13.42 2.96 18.27
CA ASP A 361 -14.61 3.10 19.11
C ASP A 361 -15.64 4.14 18.61
N ILE A 362 -15.78 4.28 17.31
CA ILE A 362 -16.84 5.10 16.71
C ILE A 362 -18.07 4.23 16.48
N ARG A 363 -19.17 4.53 17.17
CA ARG A 363 -20.41 3.72 17.20
C ARG A 363 -21.62 4.40 16.54
N ASN A 364 -21.55 5.70 16.28
CA ASN A 364 -22.56 6.51 15.62
C ASN A 364 -21.90 7.73 14.98
N ASN A 365 -22.68 8.64 14.40
CA ASN A 365 -22.14 9.91 13.92
C ASN A 365 -21.76 10.82 15.11
N PRO A 366 -20.46 10.99 15.43
CA PRO A 366 -20.04 11.79 16.58
C PRO A 366 -20.20 13.30 16.37
N CYS A 367 -20.57 13.75 15.17
CA CYS A 367 -20.74 15.16 14.83
C CYS A 367 -22.21 15.61 14.91
N SER A 368 -23.19 14.71 15.14
CA SER A 368 -24.62 15.03 15.11
C SER A 368 -25.02 16.18 16.04
N ASP A 369 -24.40 16.25 17.21
CA ASP A 369 -24.77 17.21 18.27
C ASP A 369 -23.78 18.38 18.40
N CYS A 370 -22.85 18.53 17.45
CA CYS A 370 -21.82 19.57 17.54
C CYS A 370 -22.29 20.96 17.07
N GLY A 371 -23.45 21.07 16.40
CA GLY A 371 -23.86 22.31 15.74
C GLY A 371 -22.93 22.66 14.57
N THR A 372 -22.12 23.71 14.72
CA THR A 372 -21.16 24.13 13.68
C THR A 372 -19.79 23.50 13.93
N CYS A 373 -19.22 22.87 12.91
CA CYS A 373 -17.88 22.30 12.98
C CYS A 373 -16.82 23.39 13.02
N THR A 374 -15.93 23.34 14.01
CA THR A 374 -14.79 24.26 14.16
C THR A 374 -13.48 23.72 13.57
N SER A 375 -13.44 22.42 13.25
CA SER A 375 -12.24 21.80 12.69
C SER A 375 -11.98 22.28 11.26
N VAL A 376 -10.83 22.89 11.03
CA VAL A 376 -10.38 23.37 9.70
C VAL A 376 -9.36 22.40 9.12
N CYS A 377 -9.67 21.85 7.94
CA CYS A 377 -8.75 20.95 7.25
C CYS A 377 -7.80 21.72 6.33
N ALA A 378 -6.49 21.51 6.43
CA ALA A 378 -5.48 22.11 5.54
C ALA A 378 -5.69 21.77 4.05
N LYS A 379 -6.38 20.66 3.75
CA LYS A 379 -6.74 20.23 2.38
C LYS A 379 -8.16 20.63 1.96
N GLY A 380 -8.84 21.46 2.74
CA GLY A 380 -10.20 21.93 2.42
C GLY A 380 -11.28 20.85 2.54
N PHE A 381 -11.08 19.79 3.32
CA PHE A 381 -12.13 18.81 3.56
C PHE A 381 -13.24 19.40 4.44
N ASN A 382 -14.50 19.18 4.04
CA ASN A 382 -15.60 19.32 4.97
C ASN A 382 -15.57 18.11 5.93
N VAL A 383 -14.90 18.30 7.08
CA VAL A 383 -14.62 17.23 8.04
C VAL A 383 -15.91 16.61 8.58
N ALA A 384 -16.87 17.45 8.99
CA ALA A 384 -18.13 16.97 9.57
C ALA A 384 -18.96 16.16 8.56
N GLU A 385 -19.07 16.63 7.32
CA GLU A 385 -19.80 15.92 6.25
C GLU A 385 -19.17 14.56 5.95
N LYS A 386 -17.83 14.52 5.80
CA LYS A 386 -17.14 13.26 5.53
C LYS A 386 -17.27 12.26 6.68
N ILE A 387 -17.26 12.73 7.93
CA ILE A 387 -17.49 11.88 9.10
C ILE A 387 -18.93 11.37 9.09
N ALA A 388 -19.91 12.23 8.85
CA ALA A 388 -21.32 11.83 8.77
C ALA A 388 -21.55 10.78 7.66
N ASP A 389 -20.90 10.96 6.49
CA ASP A 389 -21.00 10.00 5.39
C ASP A 389 -20.44 8.63 5.75
N VAL A 390 -19.23 8.57 6.31
CA VAL A 390 -18.57 7.28 6.57
C VAL A 390 -19.16 6.55 7.77
N THR A 391 -19.65 7.25 8.77
CA THR A 391 -20.23 6.63 9.98
C THR A 391 -21.56 5.93 9.73
N ARG A 392 -22.23 6.19 8.59
CA ARG A 392 -23.41 5.39 8.15
C ARG A 392 -23.09 3.90 7.98
N LEU A 393 -21.82 3.54 7.77
CA LEU A 393 -21.42 2.14 7.65
C LEU A 393 -21.56 1.36 8.96
N ILE A 394 -21.62 2.05 10.10
CA ILE A 394 -21.65 1.40 11.43
C ILE A 394 -22.90 0.53 11.58
N ASP A 395 -24.03 1.04 11.08
CA ASP A 395 -25.34 0.40 11.18
C ASP A 395 -25.61 -0.62 10.06
N VAL A 396 -24.67 -0.75 9.09
CA VAL A 396 -24.80 -1.72 7.99
C VAL A 396 -24.29 -3.08 8.48
N PRO A 397 -25.13 -4.15 8.43
CA PRO A 397 -24.66 -5.49 8.74
C PRO A 397 -23.50 -5.91 7.82
N GLU A 398 -22.54 -6.64 8.40
CA GLU A 398 -21.28 -6.96 7.70
C GLU A 398 -21.47 -7.77 6.41
N GLU A 399 -22.50 -8.60 6.36
CA GLU A 399 -22.87 -9.40 5.18
C GLU A 399 -23.27 -8.54 3.98
N PHE A 400 -23.67 -7.28 4.18
CA PHE A 400 -24.00 -6.34 3.11
C PHE A 400 -22.80 -5.47 2.68
N LEU A 401 -21.66 -5.62 3.32
CA LEU A 401 -20.46 -4.83 3.03
C LEU A 401 -19.42 -5.57 2.17
N SER A 402 -19.73 -6.80 1.78
CA SER A 402 -18.83 -7.68 1.00
C SER A 402 -18.72 -7.27 -0.48
#